data_2f04da74172e2627bf4fa6cdf5e6a54c
#
_entry.id   2f04da74172e2627bf4fa6cdf5e6a54c
#
_cell.length_a   1.000
_cell.length_b   1.000
_cell.length_c   1.000
_cell.angle_alpha   90.00
_cell.angle_beta   90.00
_cell.angle_gamma   90.00
#
_symmetry.space_group_name_H-M   'P 1'
#
loop_
_entity.id
_entity.type
_entity.pdbx_description
1 polymer ?
#
loop_
_entity_poly.entity_id
_entity_poly.type
_entity_poly.pdbx_seq_one_letter_code
_entity_poly.pdbx_strand_id
1 'polypeptide(L)'
;MIIGLDVGGTHTDVVLINEQGIVSDIKVPTDSSDLFATVLTGLESITHDVDPSKVRRVVLSTTLTTNAIVQNKVPEVGMIVSSGPGIDPDYFRTNQNYFTVGGSIDHRGREVTPLNEKEIKAIAHKIRSQGIRHVGIVGKFSVRNSSHENQIKAIIESKFEKVFLGHQISGHLNFPRRIATTFLNASVYPIHNEFFQAVNTSLREKGIETSIRILKADGGNMRLESSVDVPGQTILSGPAASVMGAVAYAKPDTDTLVLDIGGTTTDMTILTRAVPILAPLGVEMGPYLTLIRSLYTRSIGVGGDSQVTINAGNIEIGPQRLGPAMAYGGPVPTPTDALFVLGKMVSGDRVKSVQGMSVLAGQLGMEVDKVAERVFTKACEQILLDARNLEIRLNQKPVYTIHEIQEGVRINTSDILVLGGPAPFFAERIQGLSTQNVRVVPKWSVANAMGAALARTTCEVSLFADTAAGHIISPSEDFQACIQPDFDQAAAVQTAFDLLRKKALDRGANPDHLEMELLESQTFNMVRGFQTTGKNMRIRAQVKPGLIQGFEDILNV
;
A
#
# COMPACT_ATOMS: atom_id res chain seq x y z
N MET A 1 9.02 14.37 -19.88
CA MET A 1 9.67 13.23 -19.22
C MET A 1 9.01 12.98 -17.86
N ILE A 2 9.13 11.77 -17.34
CA ILE A 2 8.65 11.37 -16.02
C ILE A 2 9.84 10.81 -15.23
N ILE A 3 9.99 11.21 -13.98
CA ILE A 3 10.96 10.62 -13.06
C ILE A 3 10.19 9.72 -12.09
N GLY A 4 10.63 8.47 -11.96
CA GLY A 4 10.17 7.54 -10.94
C GLY A 4 11.28 7.24 -9.94
N LEU A 5 10.95 7.27 -8.65
CA LEU A 5 11.86 6.87 -7.59
C LEU A 5 11.19 5.82 -6.70
N ASP A 6 11.94 4.77 -6.38
CA ASP A 6 11.57 3.83 -5.32
C ASP A 6 12.65 3.81 -4.25
N VAL A 7 12.32 4.36 -3.08
CA VAL A 7 13.22 4.44 -1.92
C VAL A 7 13.08 3.17 -1.10
N GLY A 8 13.90 2.17 -1.41
CA GLY A 8 13.98 0.92 -0.66
C GLY A 8 14.84 1.02 0.60
N GLY A 9 14.87 -0.04 1.40
CA GLY A 9 15.65 -0.08 2.64
C GLY A 9 17.17 -0.17 2.46
N THR A 10 17.66 -0.63 1.30
CA THR A 10 19.09 -0.79 0.99
C THR A 10 19.55 0.01 -0.21
N HIS A 11 18.71 0.17 -1.20
CA HIS A 11 18.97 0.93 -2.43
C HIS A 11 17.74 1.74 -2.81
N THR A 12 18.00 2.87 -3.44
CA THR A 12 17.01 3.71 -4.10
C THR A 12 17.18 3.57 -5.60
N ASP A 13 16.13 3.17 -6.25
CA ASP A 13 16.05 3.02 -7.72
C ASP A 13 15.44 4.29 -8.31
N VAL A 14 16.06 4.83 -9.35
CA VAL A 14 15.58 6.03 -10.05
C VAL A 14 15.56 5.77 -11.54
N VAL A 15 14.46 6.14 -12.19
CA VAL A 15 14.30 6.03 -13.64
C VAL A 15 13.83 7.35 -14.22
N LEU A 16 14.33 7.67 -15.41
CA LEU A 16 13.86 8.74 -16.26
C LEU A 16 13.21 8.12 -17.50
N ILE A 17 11.94 8.43 -17.74
CA ILE A 17 11.13 7.85 -18.80
C ILE A 17 10.59 8.94 -19.72
N ASN A 18 10.59 8.69 -21.01
CA ASN A 18 9.85 9.48 -22.01
C ASN A 18 8.87 8.56 -22.77
N GLU A 19 8.21 9.08 -23.79
CA GLU A 19 7.24 8.33 -24.62
C GLU A 19 7.90 7.21 -25.45
N GLN A 20 9.23 7.21 -25.59
CA GLN A 20 10.00 6.24 -26.38
C GLN A 20 10.64 5.14 -25.51
N GLY A 21 10.68 5.31 -24.19
CA GLY A 21 11.27 4.33 -23.30
C GLY A 21 11.99 4.91 -22.08
N ILE A 22 12.80 4.05 -21.44
CA ILE A 22 13.69 4.45 -20.37
C ILE A 22 14.87 5.20 -21.00
N VAL A 23 15.00 6.48 -20.65
CA VAL A 23 16.12 7.34 -21.08
C VAL A 23 17.36 7.04 -20.26
N SER A 24 17.19 6.88 -18.93
CA SER A 24 18.27 6.59 -17.99
C SER A 24 17.71 5.89 -16.77
N ASP A 25 18.52 5.03 -16.16
CA ASP A 25 18.23 4.39 -14.89
C ASP A 25 19.48 4.36 -14.01
N ILE A 26 19.30 4.56 -12.71
CA ILE A 26 20.37 4.51 -11.72
C ILE A 26 19.90 3.82 -10.45
N LYS A 27 20.85 3.25 -9.74
CA LYS A 27 20.65 2.65 -8.42
C LYS A 27 21.68 3.24 -7.46
N VAL A 28 21.20 3.90 -6.40
CA VAL A 28 22.05 4.50 -5.37
C VAL A 28 21.85 3.79 -4.03
N PRO A 29 22.88 3.63 -3.18
CA PRO A 29 22.71 3.11 -1.84
C PRO A 29 21.77 4.01 -1.03
N THR A 30 20.86 3.41 -0.25
CA THR A 30 19.98 4.16 0.65
C THR A 30 20.66 4.36 2.00
N ASP A 31 20.82 5.60 2.41
CA ASP A 31 21.15 5.95 3.78
C ASP A 31 19.85 6.09 4.58
N SER A 32 19.58 5.11 5.44
CA SER A 32 18.36 5.11 6.28
C SER A 32 18.38 6.19 7.38
N SER A 33 19.56 6.80 7.67
CA SER A 33 19.70 7.92 8.60
C SER A 33 19.46 9.27 7.91
N ASP A 34 19.64 9.33 6.58
CA ASP A 34 19.42 10.52 5.75
C ASP A 34 18.79 10.15 4.39
N LEU A 35 17.52 9.83 4.44
CA LEU A 35 16.74 9.53 3.22
C LEU A 35 16.63 10.73 2.27
N PHE A 36 16.73 11.95 2.83
CA PHE A 36 16.73 13.17 2.06
C PHE A 36 17.95 13.27 1.15
N ALA A 37 19.15 13.11 1.71
CA ALA A 37 20.39 13.10 0.93
C ALA A 37 20.37 11.97 -0.13
N THR A 38 19.79 10.80 0.19
CA THR A 38 19.63 9.70 -0.76
C THR A 38 18.75 10.10 -1.96
N VAL A 39 17.58 10.68 -1.70
CA VAL A 39 16.66 11.12 -2.76
C VAL A 39 17.30 12.22 -3.61
N LEU A 40 17.96 13.18 -2.95
CA LEU A 40 18.67 14.27 -3.63
C LEU A 40 19.76 13.74 -4.56
N THR A 41 20.62 12.84 -4.06
CA THR A 41 21.68 12.19 -4.85
C THR A 41 21.10 11.47 -6.07
N GLY A 42 20.00 10.73 -5.89
CA GLY A 42 19.29 10.05 -6.99
C GLY A 42 18.76 11.02 -8.04
N LEU A 43 18.11 12.10 -7.59
CA LEU A 43 17.60 13.14 -8.49
C LEU A 43 18.73 13.88 -9.23
N GLU A 44 19.80 14.26 -8.52
CA GLU A 44 20.96 14.92 -9.13
C GLU A 44 21.58 14.06 -10.23
N SER A 45 21.82 12.81 -9.93
CA SER A 45 22.46 11.89 -10.87
C SER A 45 21.61 11.65 -12.12
N ILE A 46 20.27 11.51 -11.98
CA ILE A 46 19.38 11.22 -13.12
C ILE A 46 19.08 12.47 -13.95
N THR A 47 19.19 13.68 -13.39
CA THR A 47 18.86 14.94 -14.07
C THR A 47 20.06 15.74 -14.53
N HIS A 48 21.30 15.23 -14.35
CA HIS A 48 22.53 15.95 -14.66
C HIS A 48 22.54 16.56 -16.07
N ASP A 49 22.10 15.79 -17.08
CA ASP A 49 22.07 16.21 -18.50
C ASP A 49 20.64 16.46 -19.01
N VAL A 50 19.70 16.71 -18.11
CA VAL A 50 18.28 16.87 -18.44
C VAL A 50 17.85 18.31 -18.21
N ASP A 51 17.19 18.90 -19.20
CA ASP A 51 16.52 20.18 -19.03
C ASP A 51 15.35 20.04 -18.03
N PRO A 52 15.41 20.71 -16.86
CA PRO A 52 14.39 20.60 -15.82
C PRO A 52 12.96 20.91 -16.30
N SER A 53 12.82 21.81 -17.28
CA SER A 53 11.52 22.21 -17.86
C SER A 53 10.81 21.06 -18.61
N LYS A 54 11.56 20.04 -19.03
CA LYS A 54 11.02 18.84 -19.70
C LYS A 54 10.49 17.79 -18.73
N VAL A 55 10.77 17.92 -17.44
CA VAL A 55 10.26 17.01 -16.41
C VAL A 55 8.83 17.43 -16.06
N ARG A 56 7.85 16.66 -16.55
CA ARG A 56 6.42 16.95 -16.34
C ARG A 56 5.85 16.35 -15.06
N ARG A 57 6.57 15.38 -14.47
CA ARG A 57 6.05 14.61 -13.34
C ARG A 57 7.20 13.91 -12.60
N VAL A 58 7.15 13.93 -11.28
CA VAL A 58 8.00 13.13 -10.39
C VAL A 58 7.10 12.25 -9.52
N VAL A 59 7.33 10.95 -9.48
CA VAL A 59 6.57 10.01 -8.65
C VAL A 59 7.50 9.29 -7.69
N LEU A 60 7.17 9.33 -6.41
CA LEU A 60 7.94 8.73 -5.34
C LEU A 60 7.22 7.50 -4.79
N SER A 61 7.95 6.42 -4.58
CA SER A 61 7.58 5.31 -3.71
C SER A 61 8.57 5.27 -2.54
N THR A 62 8.12 4.92 -1.35
CA THR A 62 8.98 4.87 -0.16
C THR A 62 8.51 3.84 0.85
N THR A 63 9.45 3.14 1.45
CA THR A 63 9.19 2.22 2.58
C THR A 63 9.24 2.92 3.94
N LEU A 64 9.43 4.25 3.98
CA LEU A 64 9.64 5.04 5.19
C LEU A 64 8.56 4.83 6.26
N THR A 65 7.29 5.04 5.88
CA THR A 65 6.13 4.90 6.78
C THR A 65 5.93 3.46 7.24
N THR A 66 6.12 2.50 6.34
CA THR A 66 6.05 1.06 6.66
C THR A 66 7.11 0.67 7.68
N ASN A 67 8.36 1.05 7.44
CA ASN A 67 9.48 0.75 8.33
C ASN A 67 9.31 1.40 9.71
N ALA A 68 8.82 2.63 9.77
CA ALA A 68 8.56 3.31 11.04
C ALA A 68 7.55 2.56 11.91
N ILE A 69 6.48 2.02 11.31
CA ILE A 69 5.47 1.24 12.04
C ILE A 69 6.05 -0.11 12.47
N VAL A 70 6.67 -0.86 11.55
CA VAL A 70 7.21 -2.21 11.84
C VAL A 70 8.31 -2.16 12.90
N GLN A 71 9.13 -1.11 12.90
CA GLN A 71 10.20 -0.91 13.87
C GLN A 71 9.73 -0.21 15.16
N ASN A 72 8.42 0.07 15.29
CA ASN A 72 7.84 0.82 16.41
C ASN A 72 8.54 2.17 16.68
N LYS A 73 8.92 2.88 15.61
CA LYS A 73 9.59 4.20 15.64
C LYS A 73 8.65 5.36 15.34
N VAL A 74 7.35 5.14 15.47
CA VAL A 74 6.35 6.20 15.31
C VAL A 74 6.22 7.03 16.60
N PRO A 75 6.01 8.34 16.50
CA PRO A 75 5.82 9.19 17.67
C PRO A 75 4.50 8.88 18.39
N GLU A 76 4.41 9.27 19.65
CA GLU A 76 3.21 9.17 20.46
C GLU A 76 2.06 10.02 19.90
N VAL A 77 0.86 9.47 19.91
CA VAL A 77 -0.37 10.06 19.36
C VAL A 77 -1.48 10.01 20.39
N GLY A 78 -2.28 11.06 20.48
CA GLY A 78 -3.53 11.05 21.25
C GLY A 78 -4.68 10.49 20.43
N MET A 79 -5.51 9.64 21.03
CA MET A 79 -6.75 9.16 20.43
C MET A 79 -7.94 9.59 21.29
N ILE A 80 -8.95 10.21 20.66
CA ILE A 80 -10.22 10.60 21.29
C ILE A 80 -11.34 9.86 20.58
N VAL A 81 -12.05 8.99 21.30
CA VAL A 81 -13.03 8.09 20.73
C VAL A 81 -14.39 8.23 21.38
N SER A 82 -15.44 8.43 20.57
CA SER A 82 -16.83 8.49 21.00
C SER A 82 -17.60 7.30 20.42
N SER A 83 -18.12 6.40 21.26
CA SER A 83 -18.78 5.18 20.79
C SER A 83 -20.27 5.12 21.10
N GLY A 84 -20.70 5.59 22.27
CA GLY A 84 -22.04 5.34 22.78
C GLY A 84 -22.29 3.85 23.08
N PRO A 85 -23.55 3.43 23.28
CA PRO A 85 -23.89 2.08 23.70
C PRO A 85 -23.57 1.02 22.64
N GLY A 86 -23.38 -0.23 23.09
CA GLY A 86 -23.20 -1.43 22.29
C GLY A 86 -21.77 -1.94 22.32
N ILE A 87 -20.90 -1.44 21.46
CA ILE A 87 -19.51 -1.89 21.40
C ILE A 87 -18.64 -1.06 22.34
N ASP A 88 -17.87 -1.73 23.20
CA ASP A 88 -16.92 -1.06 24.07
C ASP A 88 -15.66 -0.68 23.27
N PRO A 89 -15.36 0.63 23.13
CA PRO A 89 -14.20 1.11 22.36
C PRO A 89 -12.87 0.74 23.01
N ASP A 90 -12.83 0.40 24.29
CA ASP A 90 -11.62 0.03 25.02
C ASP A 90 -11.01 -1.29 24.54
N TYR A 91 -11.80 -2.18 23.90
CA TYR A 91 -11.27 -3.36 23.23
C TYR A 91 -10.39 -3.03 21.99
N PHE A 92 -10.45 -1.79 21.50
CA PHE A 92 -9.74 -1.34 20.31
C PHE A 92 -8.68 -0.29 20.61
N ARG A 93 -8.19 -0.25 21.84
CA ARG A 93 -7.10 0.64 22.22
C ARG A 93 -5.88 0.43 21.33
N THR A 94 -5.42 1.51 20.74
CA THR A 94 -4.24 1.50 19.86
C THR A 94 -2.95 1.80 20.61
N ASN A 95 -3.05 2.54 21.73
CA ASN A 95 -1.91 2.97 22.54
C ASN A 95 -2.36 3.38 23.96
N GLN A 96 -1.43 3.87 24.77
CA GLN A 96 -1.71 4.34 26.13
C GLN A 96 -2.44 5.69 26.17
N ASN A 97 -2.32 6.51 25.14
CA ASN A 97 -2.91 7.84 25.04
C ASN A 97 -4.27 7.82 24.30
N TYR A 98 -5.05 6.81 24.62
CA TYR A 98 -6.38 6.55 24.07
C TYR A 98 -7.44 6.89 25.12
N PHE A 99 -8.34 7.81 24.78
CA PHE A 99 -9.36 8.33 25.68
C PHE A 99 -10.74 8.17 25.04
N THR A 100 -11.67 7.60 25.81
CA THR A 100 -13.08 7.57 25.45
C THR A 100 -13.78 8.79 26.02
N VAL A 101 -14.69 9.38 25.24
CA VAL A 101 -15.50 10.54 25.64
C VAL A 101 -16.98 10.22 25.58
N GLY A 102 -17.75 10.89 26.43
CA GLY A 102 -19.21 10.89 26.36
C GLY A 102 -19.71 11.43 25.03
N GLY A 103 -21.00 11.23 24.79
CA GLY A 103 -21.65 11.60 23.53
C GLY A 103 -21.84 10.41 22.60
N SER A 104 -22.95 10.39 21.88
CA SER A 104 -23.24 9.32 20.93
C SER A 104 -24.15 9.74 19.79
N ILE A 105 -23.90 9.19 18.63
CA ILE A 105 -24.73 9.23 17.42
C ILE A 105 -25.21 7.81 17.14
N ASP A 106 -26.48 7.65 16.76
CA ASP A 106 -27.05 6.34 16.43
C ASP A 106 -26.74 5.91 14.98
N HIS A 107 -27.13 4.70 14.64
CA HIS A 107 -26.92 4.11 13.32
C HIS A 107 -27.67 4.85 12.18
N ARG A 108 -28.60 5.74 12.53
CA ARG A 108 -29.34 6.61 11.59
C ARG A 108 -28.72 8.01 11.48
N GLY A 109 -27.63 8.29 12.20
CA GLY A 109 -26.99 9.60 12.21
C GLY A 109 -27.65 10.62 13.15
N ARG A 110 -28.55 10.21 14.07
CA ARG A 110 -29.16 11.12 15.04
C ARG A 110 -28.29 11.21 16.28
N GLU A 111 -28.11 12.41 16.81
CA GLU A 111 -27.51 12.59 18.11
C GLU A 111 -28.44 12.03 19.20
N VAL A 112 -27.91 11.13 20.01
CA VAL A 112 -28.62 10.51 21.16
C VAL A 112 -28.18 11.13 22.47
N THR A 113 -26.87 11.37 22.59
CA THR A 113 -26.27 12.01 23.76
C THR A 113 -25.30 13.08 23.29
N PRO A 114 -25.42 14.33 23.74
CA PRO A 114 -24.50 15.39 23.35
C PRO A 114 -23.11 15.18 23.95
N LEU A 115 -22.12 15.84 23.37
CA LEU A 115 -20.73 15.84 23.86
C LEU A 115 -20.59 16.67 25.14
N ASN A 116 -19.66 16.27 25.99
CA ASN A 116 -19.27 17.06 27.17
C ASN A 116 -17.99 17.86 26.88
N GLU A 117 -18.14 19.15 26.63
CA GLU A 117 -17.03 20.03 26.28
C GLU A 117 -15.94 20.11 27.38
N LYS A 118 -16.34 20.07 28.65
CA LYS A 118 -15.37 20.10 29.78
C LYS A 118 -14.50 18.87 29.81
N GLU A 119 -15.08 17.70 29.56
CA GLU A 119 -14.37 16.42 29.45
C GLU A 119 -13.36 16.47 28.30
N ILE A 120 -13.78 16.92 27.11
CA ILE A 120 -12.92 17.04 25.93
C ILE A 120 -11.73 17.98 26.20
N LYS A 121 -11.97 19.14 26.81
CA LYS A 121 -10.92 20.10 27.17
C LYS A 121 -9.92 19.52 28.18
N ALA A 122 -10.40 18.76 29.16
CA ALA A 122 -9.54 18.10 30.15
C ALA A 122 -8.66 17.02 29.51
N ILE A 123 -9.22 16.20 28.62
CA ILE A 123 -8.46 15.18 27.87
C ILE A 123 -7.43 15.84 26.95
N ALA A 124 -7.80 16.88 26.22
CA ALA A 124 -6.88 17.63 25.36
C ALA A 124 -5.70 18.21 26.16
N HIS A 125 -5.96 18.74 27.36
CA HIS A 125 -4.92 19.22 28.26
C HIS A 125 -3.99 18.08 28.69
N LYS A 126 -4.55 16.92 29.06
CA LYS A 126 -3.78 15.73 29.46
C LYS A 126 -2.88 15.24 28.33
N ILE A 127 -3.41 15.11 27.09
CA ILE A 127 -2.63 14.72 25.91
C ILE A 127 -1.50 15.72 25.67
N ARG A 128 -1.80 17.02 25.73
CA ARG A 128 -0.81 18.08 25.47
C ARG A 128 0.30 18.15 26.52
N SER A 129 -0.04 17.91 27.78
CA SER A 129 0.95 17.89 28.90
C SER A 129 1.97 16.76 28.78
N GLN A 130 1.68 15.72 27.99
CA GLN A 130 2.61 14.63 27.66
C GLN A 130 3.50 14.94 26.44
N GLY A 131 3.45 16.17 25.90
CA GLY A 131 4.22 16.56 24.73
C GLY A 131 3.63 16.09 23.39
N ILE A 132 2.49 15.44 23.39
CA ILE A 132 1.84 14.92 22.19
C ILE A 132 1.29 16.07 21.35
N ARG A 133 1.55 16.03 20.05
CA ARG A 133 1.21 17.10 19.10
C ARG A 133 0.15 16.70 18.08
N HIS A 134 -0.10 15.40 17.88
CA HIS A 134 -0.97 14.85 16.86
C HIS A 134 -2.09 14.03 17.49
N VAL A 135 -3.31 14.20 17.00
CA VAL A 135 -4.50 13.57 17.58
C VAL A 135 -5.38 12.96 16.49
N GLY A 136 -5.88 11.75 16.76
CA GLY A 136 -6.95 11.14 16.00
C GLY A 136 -8.29 11.21 16.75
N ILE A 137 -9.37 11.56 16.06
CA ILE A 137 -10.73 11.61 16.61
C ILE A 137 -11.59 10.63 15.83
N VAL A 138 -12.31 9.73 16.52
CA VAL A 138 -13.17 8.74 15.87
C VAL A 138 -14.50 8.59 16.59
N GLY A 139 -15.58 8.87 15.87
CA GLY A 139 -16.95 8.60 16.32
C GLY A 139 -17.50 7.30 15.72
N LYS A 140 -18.29 6.54 16.47
CA LYS A 140 -18.81 5.23 16.02
C LYS A 140 -19.60 5.32 14.71
N PHE A 141 -20.50 6.27 14.58
CA PHE A 141 -21.32 6.49 13.41
C PHE A 141 -21.01 7.83 12.71
N SER A 142 -19.79 8.33 12.85
CA SER A 142 -19.37 9.58 12.21
C SER A 142 -19.49 9.59 10.68
N VAL A 143 -19.48 8.41 10.06
CA VAL A 143 -19.79 8.24 8.61
C VAL A 143 -21.29 8.36 8.29
N ARG A 144 -22.15 8.54 9.29
CA ARG A 144 -23.57 8.90 9.15
C ARG A 144 -23.84 10.34 9.53
N ASN A 145 -23.10 10.83 10.52
CA ASN A 145 -23.15 12.19 10.99
C ASN A 145 -21.80 12.55 11.64
N SER A 146 -21.04 13.39 10.99
CA SER A 146 -19.69 13.78 11.41
C SER A 146 -19.67 14.88 12.48
N SER A 147 -20.84 15.37 12.95
CA SER A 147 -20.96 16.53 13.84
C SER A 147 -20.10 16.40 15.11
N HIS A 148 -20.08 15.22 15.76
CA HIS A 148 -19.27 15.01 16.97
C HIS A 148 -17.77 15.10 16.70
N GLU A 149 -17.26 14.46 15.65
CA GLU A 149 -15.84 14.59 15.31
C GLU A 149 -15.46 16.03 15.00
N ASN A 150 -16.31 16.74 14.25
CA ASN A 150 -16.11 18.17 13.93
C ASN A 150 -16.18 19.07 15.16
N GLN A 151 -17.11 18.83 16.09
CA GLN A 151 -17.19 19.58 17.35
C GLN A 151 -15.97 19.34 18.23
N ILE A 152 -15.52 18.09 18.38
CA ILE A 152 -14.31 17.77 19.14
C ILE A 152 -13.11 18.48 18.52
N LYS A 153 -12.96 18.41 17.18
CA LYS A 153 -11.90 19.12 16.47
C LYS A 153 -11.94 20.61 16.77
N ALA A 154 -13.07 21.27 16.62
CA ALA A 154 -13.21 22.72 16.87
C ALA A 154 -12.80 23.13 18.29
N ILE A 155 -13.03 22.25 19.31
CA ILE A 155 -12.65 22.51 20.70
C ILE A 155 -11.13 22.41 20.91
N ILE A 156 -10.42 21.53 20.15
CA ILE A 156 -9.04 21.16 20.47
C ILE A 156 -8.01 21.59 19.43
N GLU A 157 -8.39 21.89 18.18
CA GLU A 157 -7.45 22.07 17.05
C GLU A 157 -6.36 23.12 17.31
N SER A 158 -6.69 24.22 18.02
CA SER A 158 -5.72 25.26 18.37
C SER A 158 -4.58 24.77 19.29
N LYS A 159 -4.70 23.59 19.89
CA LYS A 159 -3.72 23.00 20.82
C LYS A 159 -2.80 21.97 20.19
N PHE A 160 -3.10 21.52 18.98
CA PHE A 160 -2.40 20.46 18.30
C PHE A 160 -1.93 20.88 16.90
N GLU A 161 -0.84 20.29 16.44
CA GLU A 161 -0.30 20.60 15.11
C GLU A 161 -1.15 19.98 13.98
N LYS A 162 -1.68 18.78 14.22
CA LYS A 162 -2.58 18.11 13.28
C LYS A 162 -3.62 17.28 14.02
N VAL A 163 -4.85 17.37 13.54
CA VAL A 163 -5.99 16.57 14.02
C VAL A 163 -6.57 15.79 12.85
N PHE A 164 -6.66 14.48 13.01
CA PHE A 164 -7.23 13.56 12.02
C PHE A 164 -8.64 13.15 12.42
N LEU A 165 -9.57 13.16 11.48
CA LEU A 165 -10.97 12.80 11.69
C LEU A 165 -11.28 11.46 11.03
N GLY A 166 -11.85 10.53 11.78
CA GLY A 166 -12.12 9.17 11.31
C GLY A 166 -13.02 9.12 10.07
N HIS A 167 -14.04 10.01 9.99
CA HIS A 167 -14.93 10.07 8.83
C HIS A 167 -14.24 10.58 7.55
N GLN A 168 -13.23 11.46 7.67
CA GLN A 168 -12.45 11.96 6.53
C GLN A 168 -11.43 10.91 6.04
N ILE A 169 -10.87 10.12 6.99
CA ILE A 169 -9.92 9.05 6.67
C ILE A 169 -10.60 7.90 5.94
N SER A 170 -11.83 7.54 6.33
CA SER A 170 -12.58 6.45 5.69
C SER A 170 -14.08 6.60 5.85
N GLY A 171 -14.81 6.47 4.74
CA GLY A 171 -16.27 6.41 4.70
C GLY A 171 -16.89 5.08 5.13
N HIS A 172 -16.09 4.08 5.54
CA HIS A 172 -16.57 2.78 5.97
C HIS A 172 -17.18 2.79 7.38
N LEU A 173 -18.28 2.05 7.56
CA LEU A 173 -18.95 1.88 8.86
C LEU A 173 -18.12 1.11 9.90
N ASN A 174 -17.09 0.38 9.49
CA ASN A 174 -16.29 -0.46 10.37
C ASN A 174 -15.53 0.38 11.41
N PHE A 175 -16.14 0.59 12.56
CA PHE A 175 -15.64 1.45 13.62
C PHE A 175 -14.28 1.04 14.17
N PRO A 176 -14.04 -0.25 14.53
CA PRO A 176 -12.72 -0.68 15.00
C PRO A 176 -11.60 -0.42 14.00
N ARG A 177 -11.83 -0.74 12.72
CA ARG A 177 -10.83 -0.50 11.68
C ARG A 177 -10.63 0.99 11.42
N ARG A 178 -11.66 1.85 11.56
CA ARG A 178 -11.48 3.31 11.48
C ARG A 178 -10.60 3.83 12.61
N ILE A 179 -10.74 3.31 13.84
CA ILE A 179 -9.85 3.67 14.96
C ILE A 179 -8.41 3.38 14.60
N ALA A 180 -8.10 2.15 14.19
CA ALA A 180 -6.74 1.75 13.80
C ALA A 180 -6.21 2.57 12.61
N THR A 181 -7.06 2.84 11.61
CA THR A 181 -6.66 3.63 10.44
C THR A 181 -6.35 5.08 10.79
N THR A 182 -7.17 5.71 11.62
CA THR A 182 -6.96 7.09 12.06
C THR A 182 -5.71 7.19 12.94
N PHE A 183 -5.51 6.22 13.84
CA PHE A 183 -4.29 6.11 14.63
C PHE A 183 -3.03 6.03 13.77
N LEU A 184 -3.00 5.14 12.77
CA LEU A 184 -1.84 5.00 11.89
C LEU A 184 -1.59 6.27 11.08
N ASN A 185 -2.64 6.93 10.56
CA ASN A 185 -2.47 8.21 9.87
C ASN A 185 -1.83 9.27 10.77
N ALA A 186 -2.31 9.42 12.01
CA ALA A 186 -1.75 10.35 12.97
C ALA A 186 -0.31 9.99 13.37
N SER A 187 0.01 8.69 13.50
CA SER A 187 1.34 8.21 13.89
C SER A 187 2.41 8.42 12.82
N VAL A 188 2.08 8.22 11.54
CA VAL A 188 3.06 8.35 10.45
C VAL A 188 3.15 9.78 9.92
N TYR A 189 2.21 10.66 10.26
CA TYR A 189 2.16 12.03 9.76
C TYR A 189 3.46 12.82 9.93
N PRO A 190 4.11 12.86 11.11
CA PRO A 190 5.32 13.66 11.29
C PRO A 190 6.45 13.25 10.35
N ILE A 191 6.70 11.95 10.27
CA ILE A 191 7.75 11.37 9.41
C ILE A 191 7.43 11.62 7.94
N HIS A 192 6.16 11.44 7.55
CA HIS A 192 5.69 11.68 6.20
C HIS A 192 5.81 13.16 5.81
N ASN A 193 5.42 14.08 6.70
CA ASN A 193 5.48 15.50 6.45
C ASN A 193 6.91 16.02 6.37
N GLU A 194 7.83 15.53 7.22
CA GLU A 194 9.26 15.84 7.15
C GLU A 194 9.85 15.41 5.81
N PHE A 195 9.59 14.18 5.40
CA PHE A 195 10.01 13.68 4.10
C PHE A 195 9.43 14.53 2.95
N PHE A 196 8.14 14.89 3.03
CA PHE A 196 7.48 15.78 2.07
C PHE A 196 8.21 17.12 1.92
N GLN A 197 8.48 17.79 3.04
CA GLN A 197 9.15 19.09 3.03
C GLN A 197 10.56 18.99 2.44
N ALA A 198 11.28 17.93 2.79
CA ALA A 198 12.62 17.66 2.31
C ALA A 198 12.66 17.49 0.78
N VAL A 199 11.80 16.61 0.23
CA VAL A 199 11.72 16.37 -1.23
C VAL A 199 11.31 17.63 -1.99
N ASN A 200 10.31 18.36 -1.47
CA ASN A 200 9.83 19.59 -2.10
C ASN A 200 10.93 20.68 -2.16
N THR A 201 11.71 20.82 -1.09
CA THR A 201 12.84 21.75 -1.06
C THR A 201 13.91 21.37 -2.08
N SER A 202 14.31 20.09 -2.12
CA SER A 202 15.33 19.60 -3.06
C SER A 202 14.96 19.84 -4.52
N LEU A 203 13.71 19.54 -4.90
CA LEU A 203 13.27 19.72 -6.29
C LEU A 203 13.23 21.20 -6.68
N ARG A 204 12.82 22.09 -5.76
CA ARG A 204 12.85 23.53 -6.00
C ARG A 204 14.27 24.07 -6.18
N GLU A 205 15.23 23.61 -5.37
CA GLU A 205 16.65 23.98 -5.49
C GLU A 205 17.24 23.55 -6.84
N LYS A 206 16.70 22.50 -7.45
CA LYS A 206 17.08 22.02 -8.78
C LYS A 206 16.31 22.70 -9.92
N GLY A 207 15.43 23.64 -9.63
CA GLY A 207 14.59 24.30 -10.65
C GLY A 207 13.54 23.38 -11.28
N ILE A 208 13.22 22.25 -10.62
CA ILE A 208 12.16 21.33 -11.05
C ILE A 208 10.84 21.79 -10.43
N GLU A 209 10.12 22.62 -11.16
CA GLU A 209 8.79 23.12 -10.78
C GLU A 209 7.70 22.23 -11.37
N THR A 210 7.61 21.00 -10.91
CA THR A 210 6.62 20.04 -11.44
C THR A 210 5.78 19.41 -10.32
N SER A 211 4.66 18.78 -10.72
CA SER A 211 3.80 18.07 -9.78
C SER A 211 4.51 16.84 -9.21
N ILE A 212 4.80 16.89 -7.92
CA ILE A 212 5.30 15.74 -7.18
C ILE A 212 4.13 14.84 -6.80
N ARG A 213 4.31 13.54 -6.95
CA ARG A 213 3.32 12.52 -6.60
C ARG A 213 3.94 11.48 -5.70
N ILE A 214 3.11 10.85 -4.90
CA ILE A 214 3.51 9.73 -4.07
C ILE A 214 2.65 8.52 -4.38
N LEU A 215 3.31 7.37 -4.49
CA LEU A 215 2.65 6.08 -4.69
C LEU A 215 1.92 5.66 -3.41
N LYS A 216 0.78 5.01 -3.58
CA LYS A 216 -0.05 4.49 -2.50
C LYS A 216 -0.04 2.97 -2.46
N ALA A 217 -0.47 2.42 -1.34
CA ALA A 217 -0.61 0.98 -1.15
C ALA A 217 -1.54 0.29 -2.18
N ASP A 218 -2.47 1.02 -2.78
CA ASP A 218 -3.42 0.49 -3.79
C ASP A 218 -2.86 0.48 -5.23
N GLY A 219 -1.56 0.74 -5.39
CA GLY A 219 -0.91 0.79 -6.70
C GLY A 219 -1.17 2.06 -7.50
N GLY A 220 -1.94 3.00 -6.97
CA GLY A 220 -2.13 4.31 -7.56
C GLY A 220 -1.24 5.37 -6.91
N ASN A 221 -1.33 6.59 -7.40
CA ASN A 221 -0.66 7.73 -6.79
C ASN A 221 -1.63 8.88 -6.48
N MET A 222 -1.12 9.87 -5.78
CA MET A 222 -1.78 11.16 -5.54
C MET A 222 -0.74 12.27 -5.48
N ARG A 223 -1.18 13.53 -5.61
CA ARG A 223 -0.29 14.67 -5.35
C ARG A 223 0.27 14.58 -3.94
N LEU A 224 1.53 14.94 -3.80
CA LEU A 224 2.24 14.85 -2.52
C LEU A 224 1.58 15.76 -1.46
N GLU A 225 1.08 16.94 -1.86
CA GLU A 225 0.32 17.86 -0.99
C GLU A 225 -0.93 17.20 -0.42
N SER A 226 -1.66 16.44 -1.25
CA SER A 226 -2.88 15.73 -0.81
C SER A 226 -2.57 14.57 0.13
N SER A 227 -1.35 14.03 0.10
CA SER A 227 -0.96 12.90 0.95
C SER A 227 -0.78 13.26 2.43
N VAL A 228 -0.55 14.54 2.72
CA VAL A 228 -0.40 15.06 4.09
C VAL A 228 -1.67 14.88 4.92
N ASP A 229 -2.84 14.83 4.27
CA ASP A 229 -4.12 14.60 4.96
C ASP A 229 -4.45 13.11 5.15
N VAL A 230 -3.81 12.24 4.37
CA VAL A 230 -4.02 10.78 4.41
C VAL A 230 -2.69 10.01 4.31
N PRO A 231 -1.69 10.31 5.15
CA PRO A 231 -0.33 9.76 5.02
C PRO A 231 -0.29 8.23 5.17
N GLY A 232 -1.25 7.65 5.88
CA GLY A 232 -1.40 6.20 5.99
C GLY A 232 -1.59 5.48 4.66
N GLN A 233 -2.06 6.17 3.60
CA GLN A 233 -2.21 5.57 2.27
C GLN A 233 -0.87 5.25 1.58
N THR A 234 0.25 5.75 2.10
CA THR A 234 1.60 5.46 1.59
C THR A 234 2.24 4.21 2.23
N ILE A 235 1.60 3.64 3.26
CA ILE A 235 2.02 2.39 3.89
C ILE A 235 1.96 1.27 2.85
N LEU A 236 3.04 0.47 2.71
CA LEU A 236 3.21 -0.58 1.69
C LEU A 236 3.25 -0.06 0.23
N SER A 237 3.68 1.18 0.00
CA SER A 237 3.88 1.68 -1.37
C SER A 237 5.03 0.96 -2.11
N GLY A 238 6.07 0.47 -1.41
CA GLY A 238 7.16 -0.30 -2.03
C GLY A 238 6.66 -1.59 -2.73
N PRO A 239 6.00 -2.53 -2.02
CA PRO A 239 5.37 -3.67 -2.67
C PRO A 239 4.39 -3.29 -3.79
N ALA A 240 3.66 -2.19 -3.64
CA ALA A 240 2.78 -1.70 -4.69
C ALA A 240 3.55 -1.24 -5.94
N ALA A 241 4.74 -0.63 -5.76
CA ALA A 241 5.61 -0.23 -6.88
C ALA A 241 6.05 -1.45 -7.70
N SER A 242 6.47 -2.53 -7.04
CA SER A 242 6.86 -3.80 -7.67
C SER A 242 5.72 -4.38 -8.51
N VAL A 243 4.51 -4.41 -7.93
CA VAL A 243 3.31 -4.89 -8.63
C VAL A 243 3.02 -4.05 -9.85
N MET A 244 3.05 -2.71 -9.73
CA MET A 244 2.78 -1.81 -10.86
C MET A 244 3.84 -1.92 -11.94
N GLY A 245 5.10 -2.19 -11.59
CA GLY A 245 6.17 -2.51 -12.53
C GLY A 245 5.89 -3.80 -13.32
N ALA A 246 5.30 -4.81 -12.67
CA ALA A 246 4.91 -6.05 -13.33
C ALA A 246 3.64 -5.91 -14.18
N VAL A 247 2.68 -5.07 -13.78
CA VAL A 247 1.42 -4.81 -14.53
C VAL A 247 1.72 -4.42 -15.98
N ALA A 248 2.79 -3.67 -16.19
CA ALA A 248 3.26 -3.24 -17.50
C ALA A 248 3.52 -4.42 -18.47
N TYR A 249 3.88 -5.58 -17.96
CA TYR A 249 4.27 -6.77 -18.73
C TYR A 249 3.30 -7.94 -18.59
N ALA A 250 2.21 -7.75 -17.87
CA ALA A 250 1.17 -8.76 -17.72
C ALA A 250 0.26 -8.80 -18.96
N LYS A 251 -0.11 -10.01 -19.38
CA LYS A 251 -1.04 -10.18 -20.50
C LYS A 251 -2.47 -9.91 -20.05
N PRO A 252 -3.28 -9.20 -20.86
CA PRO A 252 -4.64 -8.79 -20.48
C PRO A 252 -5.65 -9.95 -20.45
N ASP A 253 -5.32 -11.13 -20.97
CA ASP A 253 -6.18 -12.28 -21.10
C ASP A 253 -5.83 -13.45 -20.15
N THR A 254 -4.80 -13.29 -19.32
CA THR A 254 -4.30 -14.33 -18.39
C THR A 254 -4.24 -13.84 -16.96
N ASP A 255 -4.41 -14.78 -16.02
CA ASP A 255 -4.07 -14.54 -14.62
C ASP A 255 -2.57 -14.76 -14.42
N THR A 256 -1.92 -13.79 -13.82
CA THR A 256 -0.46 -13.75 -13.68
C THR A 256 -0.06 -13.69 -12.21
N LEU A 257 0.79 -14.61 -11.77
CA LEU A 257 1.48 -14.52 -10.49
C LEU A 257 2.69 -13.58 -10.64
N VAL A 258 2.83 -12.62 -9.75
CA VAL A 258 3.98 -11.73 -9.66
C VAL A 258 4.80 -12.10 -8.43
N LEU A 259 6.11 -12.28 -8.61
CA LEU A 259 7.08 -12.57 -7.56
C LEU A 259 8.15 -11.48 -7.55
N ASP A 260 8.15 -10.63 -6.54
CA ASP A 260 9.27 -9.71 -6.26
C ASP A 260 10.21 -10.38 -5.27
N ILE A 261 11.33 -10.90 -5.77
CA ILE A 261 12.30 -11.64 -4.97
C ILE A 261 13.43 -10.70 -4.57
N GLY A 262 13.39 -10.25 -3.32
CA GLY A 262 14.45 -9.44 -2.71
C GLY A 262 15.54 -10.28 -2.04
N GLY A 263 16.43 -9.58 -1.32
CA GLY A 263 17.42 -10.26 -0.46
C GLY A 263 16.79 -10.88 0.79
N THR A 264 15.80 -10.22 1.37
CA THR A 264 15.19 -10.61 2.66
C THR A 264 13.89 -11.38 2.49
N THR A 265 13.03 -10.92 1.61
CA THR A 265 11.65 -11.39 1.43
C THR A 265 11.35 -11.63 -0.03
N THR A 266 10.29 -12.39 -0.27
CA THR A 266 9.61 -12.47 -1.56
C THR A 266 8.19 -11.93 -1.36
N ASP A 267 7.84 -10.89 -2.09
CA ASP A 267 6.50 -10.34 -2.15
C ASP A 267 5.74 -10.96 -3.33
N MET A 268 4.53 -11.42 -3.05
CA MET A 268 3.69 -12.14 -4.01
C MET A 268 2.36 -11.44 -4.20
N THR A 269 1.89 -11.35 -5.43
CA THR A 269 0.54 -10.91 -5.76
C THR A 269 0.03 -11.63 -7.00
N ILE A 270 -1.29 -11.59 -7.22
CA ILE A 270 -1.92 -12.09 -8.44
C ILE A 270 -2.57 -10.93 -9.18
N LEU A 271 -2.33 -10.87 -10.47
CA LEU A 271 -3.03 -9.99 -11.40
C LEU A 271 -4.08 -10.83 -12.12
N THR A 272 -5.32 -10.38 -12.11
CA THR A 272 -6.39 -10.97 -12.91
C THR A 272 -6.59 -10.11 -14.14
N ARG A 273 -6.30 -10.68 -15.32
CA ARG A 273 -6.37 -9.94 -16.60
C ARG A 273 -5.60 -8.62 -16.55
N ALA A 274 -4.35 -8.67 -16.10
CA ALA A 274 -3.45 -7.53 -15.91
C ALA A 274 -3.93 -6.47 -14.89
N VAL A 275 -4.96 -6.75 -14.08
CA VAL A 275 -5.44 -5.86 -13.02
C VAL A 275 -5.06 -6.43 -11.66
N PRO A 276 -4.39 -5.66 -10.79
CA PRO A 276 -4.02 -6.14 -9.47
C PRO A 276 -5.25 -6.26 -8.55
N ILE A 277 -5.28 -7.35 -7.78
CA ILE A 277 -6.35 -7.58 -6.80
C ILE A 277 -6.15 -6.66 -5.60
N LEU A 278 -7.23 -6.03 -5.16
CA LEU A 278 -7.24 -5.19 -3.95
C LEU A 278 -7.61 -6.03 -2.71
N ALA A 279 -7.03 -5.67 -1.57
CA ALA A 279 -7.43 -6.24 -0.28
C ALA A 279 -8.87 -5.80 0.07
N PRO A 280 -9.81 -6.72 0.33
CA PRO A 280 -11.24 -6.38 0.46
C PRO A 280 -11.56 -5.38 1.58
N LEU A 281 -10.83 -5.45 2.69
CA LEU A 281 -11.08 -4.66 3.90
C LEU A 281 -9.91 -3.76 4.30
N GLY A 282 -8.91 -3.59 3.43
CA GLY A 282 -7.70 -2.83 3.72
C GLY A 282 -6.56 -3.66 4.32
N VAL A 283 -5.40 -3.04 4.43
CA VAL A 283 -4.16 -3.69 4.87
C VAL A 283 -4.17 -4.02 6.37
N GLU A 284 -3.48 -5.10 6.71
CA GLU A 284 -3.16 -5.49 8.09
C GLU A 284 -1.71 -5.09 8.39
N MET A 285 -1.50 -4.27 9.43
CA MET A 285 -0.18 -3.78 9.84
C MET A 285 0.11 -4.17 11.29
N GLY A 286 0.90 -5.21 11.49
CA GLY A 286 1.13 -5.78 12.82
C GLY A 286 -0.21 -6.15 13.48
N PRO A 287 -0.53 -5.60 14.67
CA PRO A 287 -1.80 -5.87 15.34
C PRO A 287 -2.98 -5.06 14.77
N TYR A 288 -2.74 -4.14 13.85
CA TYR A 288 -3.75 -3.19 13.38
C TYR A 288 -4.45 -3.68 12.12
N LEU A 289 -5.75 -3.96 12.24
CA LEU A 289 -6.66 -4.19 11.12
C LEU A 289 -7.17 -2.84 10.63
N THR A 290 -6.79 -2.42 9.41
CA THR A 290 -7.09 -1.08 8.90
C THR A 290 -8.14 -1.05 7.80
N LEU A 291 -8.50 0.16 7.36
CA LEU A 291 -9.25 0.47 6.14
C LEU A 291 -8.36 1.15 5.09
N ILE A 292 -7.03 1.09 5.26
CA ILE A 292 -6.10 1.59 4.27
C ILE A 292 -6.18 0.68 3.05
N ARG A 293 -6.67 1.22 1.96
CA ARG A 293 -6.81 0.50 0.70
C ARG A 293 -5.43 0.10 0.16
N SER A 294 -5.26 -1.16 -0.15
CA SER A 294 -3.98 -1.71 -0.62
C SER A 294 -4.19 -2.79 -1.67
N LEU A 295 -3.16 -3.06 -2.44
CA LEU A 295 -3.07 -4.28 -3.23
C LEU A 295 -3.03 -5.50 -2.30
N TYR A 296 -3.59 -6.61 -2.76
CA TYR A 296 -3.52 -7.88 -2.03
C TYR A 296 -2.15 -8.52 -2.27
N THR A 297 -1.20 -8.16 -1.43
CA THR A 297 0.16 -8.71 -1.46
C THR A 297 0.38 -9.62 -0.26
N ARG A 298 1.22 -10.64 -0.44
CA ARG A 298 1.71 -11.51 0.64
C ARG A 298 3.22 -11.53 0.60
N SER A 299 3.83 -11.22 1.72
CA SER A 299 5.27 -11.31 1.91
C SER A 299 5.63 -12.59 2.66
N ILE A 300 6.70 -13.26 2.25
CA ILE A 300 7.29 -14.39 2.96
C ILE A 300 8.76 -14.10 3.25
N GLY A 301 9.26 -14.60 4.37
CA GLY A 301 10.65 -14.42 4.81
C GLY A 301 11.64 -15.32 4.06
N VAL A 302 11.52 -15.41 2.75
CA VAL A 302 12.44 -16.14 1.87
C VAL A 302 12.90 -15.20 0.77
N GLY A 303 14.20 -14.98 0.68
CA GLY A 303 14.87 -14.18 -0.33
C GLY A 303 16.29 -14.64 -0.56
N GLY A 304 17.02 -13.92 -1.40
CA GLY A 304 18.40 -14.28 -1.77
C GLY A 304 19.39 -14.34 -0.59
N ASP A 305 19.18 -13.49 0.43
CA ASP A 305 20.06 -13.39 1.61
C ASP A 305 19.45 -14.03 2.88
N SER A 306 18.39 -14.82 2.74
CA SER A 306 17.79 -15.54 3.87
C SER A 306 18.79 -16.53 4.46
N GLN A 307 18.89 -16.60 5.79
CA GLN A 307 19.75 -17.54 6.47
C GLN A 307 19.38 -18.97 6.10
N VAL A 308 20.39 -19.78 5.81
CA VAL A 308 20.24 -21.22 5.62
C VAL A 308 20.73 -21.95 6.88
N THR A 309 19.89 -22.82 7.42
CA THR A 309 20.22 -23.67 8.58
C THR A 309 19.89 -25.12 8.30
N ILE A 310 20.52 -26.03 9.06
CA ILE A 310 20.17 -27.44 9.04
C ILE A 310 19.52 -27.81 10.36
N ASN A 311 18.31 -28.34 10.27
CA ASN A 311 17.54 -28.79 11.42
C ASN A 311 17.08 -30.24 11.19
N ALA A 312 17.49 -31.16 12.09
CA ALA A 312 17.18 -32.58 11.98
C ALA A 312 17.48 -33.17 10.58
N GLY A 313 18.59 -32.74 9.94
CA GLY A 313 19.00 -33.19 8.61
C GLY A 313 18.25 -32.55 7.43
N ASN A 314 17.36 -31.57 7.69
CA ASN A 314 16.63 -30.85 6.68
C ASN A 314 17.18 -29.43 6.51
N ILE A 315 17.19 -28.96 5.26
CA ILE A 315 17.53 -27.57 4.94
C ILE A 315 16.32 -26.69 5.24
N GLU A 316 16.53 -25.69 6.09
CA GLU A 316 15.57 -24.63 6.39
C GLU A 316 16.09 -23.28 5.88
N ILE A 317 15.23 -22.46 5.29
CA ILE A 317 15.57 -21.15 4.69
C ILE A 317 14.69 -20.07 5.29
N GLY A 318 15.35 -19.06 5.89
CA GLY A 318 14.66 -17.95 6.54
C GLY A 318 13.87 -18.37 7.79
N PRO A 319 12.98 -17.49 8.31
CA PRO A 319 12.75 -16.12 7.85
C PRO A 319 13.84 -15.13 8.26
N GLN A 320 14.83 -15.54 9.04
CA GLN A 320 15.90 -14.67 9.53
C GLN A 320 16.83 -14.25 8.39
N ARG A 321 17.28 -13.00 8.44
CA ARG A 321 18.38 -12.44 7.69
C ARG A 321 19.37 -11.80 8.66
N LEU A 322 20.61 -12.29 8.68
CA LEU A 322 21.67 -11.78 9.57
C LEU A 322 22.62 -10.79 8.86
N GLY A 323 22.51 -10.66 7.55
CA GLY A 323 23.35 -9.80 6.73
C GLY A 323 23.18 -10.05 5.25
N PRO A 324 24.03 -9.49 4.39
CA PRO A 324 24.13 -9.88 2.99
C PRO A 324 24.67 -11.33 2.87
N ALA A 325 24.70 -11.88 1.66
CA ALA A 325 25.37 -13.13 1.38
C ALA A 325 26.85 -13.10 1.82
N MET A 326 27.43 -14.26 2.16
CA MET A 326 28.85 -14.37 2.55
C MET A 326 29.78 -13.87 1.45
N ALA A 327 29.40 -14.04 0.17
CA ALA A 327 30.10 -13.46 -0.97
C ALA A 327 30.27 -11.93 -0.88
N TYR A 328 29.39 -11.27 -0.15
CA TYR A 328 29.41 -9.82 0.09
C TYR A 328 29.78 -9.45 1.54
N GLY A 329 30.40 -10.39 2.27
CA GLY A 329 30.88 -10.17 3.63
C GLY A 329 29.88 -10.49 4.74
N GLY A 330 28.77 -11.14 4.42
CA GLY A 330 27.79 -11.61 5.41
C GLY A 330 28.32 -12.72 6.32
N PRO A 331 27.64 -12.97 7.46
CA PRO A 331 28.11 -13.90 8.49
C PRO A 331 27.66 -15.35 8.30
N VAL A 332 26.66 -15.61 7.46
CA VAL A 332 25.99 -16.92 7.33
C VAL A 332 25.71 -17.27 5.86
N PRO A 333 25.66 -18.58 5.51
CA PRO A 333 25.32 -19.00 4.16
C PRO A 333 23.86 -18.69 3.80
N THR A 334 23.65 -18.33 2.54
CA THR A 334 22.38 -17.89 1.98
C THR A 334 22.08 -18.52 0.63
N PRO A 335 20.85 -18.43 0.07
CA PRO A 335 20.56 -18.84 -1.30
C PRO A 335 21.43 -18.13 -2.36
N THR A 336 21.80 -16.86 -2.13
CA THR A 336 22.75 -16.12 -3.00
C THR A 336 24.13 -16.78 -3.00
N ASP A 337 24.64 -17.26 -1.85
CA ASP A 337 25.91 -17.98 -1.79
C ASP A 337 25.87 -19.30 -2.58
N ALA A 338 24.72 -19.97 -2.59
CA ALA A 338 24.54 -21.15 -3.42
C ALA A 338 24.72 -20.83 -4.92
N LEU A 339 24.23 -19.67 -5.40
CA LEU A 339 24.43 -19.20 -6.78
C LEU A 339 25.91 -18.95 -7.11
N PHE A 340 26.70 -18.42 -6.15
CA PHE A 340 28.15 -18.27 -6.32
C PHE A 340 28.87 -19.62 -6.42
N VAL A 341 28.50 -20.58 -5.56
CA VAL A 341 29.09 -21.94 -5.61
C VAL A 341 28.79 -22.57 -6.96
N LEU A 342 27.54 -22.49 -7.44
CA LEU A 342 27.10 -23.02 -8.73
C LEU A 342 27.65 -22.27 -9.96
N GLY A 343 28.45 -21.21 -9.75
CA GLY A 343 29.04 -20.42 -10.83
C GLY A 343 28.06 -19.56 -11.62
N LYS A 344 26.83 -19.33 -11.09
CA LYS A 344 25.81 -18.51 -11.71
C LYS A 344 26.01 -17.01 -11.45
N MET A 345 26.69 -16.66 -10.35
CA MET A 345 27.08 -15.29 -10.01
C MET A 345 28.58 -15.17 -9.88
N VAL A 346 29.12 -14.01 -10.30
CA VAL A 346 30.60 -13.80 -10.38
C VAL A 346 31.05 -12.51 -9.67
N SER A 347 30.16 -11.61 -9.31
CA SER A 347 30.49 -10.28 -8.80
C SER A 347 30.74 -10.23 -7.28
N GLY A 348 31.19 -11.33 -6.66
CA GLY A 348 31.45 -11.43 -5.21
C GLY A 348 32.55 -12.42 -4.87
N ASP A 349 32.82 -12.61 -3.57
CA ASP A 349 33.82 -13.51 -3.06
C ASP A 349 33.28 -14.96 -3.02
N ARG A 350 33.51 -15.70 -4.12
CA ARG A 350 33.12 -17.11 -4.23
C ARG A 350 33.75 -17.98 -3.14
N VAL A 351 34.98 -17.65 -2.68
CA VAL A 351 35.66 -18.47 -1.67
C VAL A 351 34.86 -18.47 -0.35
N LYS A 352 34.37 -17.32 0.08
CA LYS A 352 33.52 -17.22 1.26
C LYS A 352 32.20 -17.99 1.11
N SER A 353 31.57 -17.94 -0.05
CA SER A 353 30.38 -18.74 -0.33
C SER A 353 30.65 -20.24 -0.26
N VAL A 354 31.76 -20.69 -0.84
CA VAL A 354 32.21 -22.12 -0.75
C VAL A 354 32.45 -22.50 0.72
N GLN A 355 33.10 -21.65 1.52
CA GLN A 355 33.31 -21.91 2.94
C GLN A 355 31.98 -22.09 3.69
N GLY A 356 31.01 -21.21 3.50
CA GLY A 356 29.70 -21.30 4.11
C GLY A 356 28.95 -22.57 3.70
N MET A 357 28.91 -22.89 2.40
CA MET A 357 28.26 -24.09 1.90
C MET A 357 28.97 -25.37 2.37
N SER A 358 30.30 -25.33 2.58
CA SER A 358 31.06 -26.47 3.11
C SER A 358 30.68 -26.85 4.54
N VAL A 359 30.32 -25.83 5.38
CA VAL A 359 29.81 -26.10 6.72
C VAL A 359 28.50 -26.88 6.66
N LEU A 360 27.57 -26.45 5.80
CA LEU A 360 26.29 -27.14 5.60
C LEU A 360 26.50 -28.54 4.99
N ALA A 361 27.47 -28.69 4.07
CA ALA A 361 27.83 -29.94 3.43
C ALA A 361 28.35 -30.96 4.46
N GLY A 362 29.21 -30.53 5.38
CA GLY A 362 29.66 -31.36 6.49
C GLY A 362 28.55 -31.88 7.39
N GLN A 363 27.53 -31.01 7.68
CA GLN A 363 26.37 -31.39 8.49
C GLN A 363 25.44 -32.40 7.79
N LEU A 364 25.38 -32.34 6.45
CA LEU A 364 24.52 -33.21 5.64
C LEU A 364 25.23 -34.45 5.10
N GLY A 365 26.57 -34.54 5.23
CA GLY A 365 27.35 -35.61 4.63
C GLY A 365 27.32 -35.62 3.08
N MET A 366 27.24 -34.43 2.46
CA MET A 366 27.09 -34.27 1.01
C MET A 366 28.22 -33.42 0.41
N GLU A 367 28.37 -33.49 -0.91
CA GLU A 367 29.27 -32.59 -1.64
C GLU A 367 28.72 -31.14 -1.67
N VAL A 368 29.63 -30.18 -1.68
CA VAL A 368 29.32 -28.75 -1.57
C VAL A 368 28.40 -28.29 -2.71
N ASP A 369 28.66 -28.67 -3.95
CA ASP A 369 27.85 -28.30 -5.11
C ASP A 369 26.42 -28.87 -5.02
N LYS A 370 26.30 -30.12 -4.52
CA LYS A 370 24.97 -30.73 -4.31
C LYS A 370 24.18 -30.04 -3.21
N VAL A 371 24.84 -29.57 -2.14
CA VAL A 371 24.19 -28.80 -1.08
C VAL A 371 23.77 -27.45 -1.62
N ALA A 372 24.61 -26.75 -2.38
CA ALA A 372 24.26 -25.49 -3.01
C ALA A 372 23.04 -25.62 -3.94
N GLU A 373 22.98 -26.69 -4.74
CA GLU A 373 21.83 -26.97 -5.60
C GLU A 373 20.56 -27.22 -4.78
N ARG A 374 20.64 -28.02 -3.70
CA ARG A 374 19.50 -28.29 -2.82
C ARG A 374 19.02 -27.03 -2.10
N VAL A 375 19.92 -26.20 -1.58
CA VAL A 375 19.58 -24.92 -0.93
C VAL A 375 18.80 -24.04 -1.89
N PHE A 376 19.34 -23.82 -3.08
CA PHE A 376 18.68 -22.94 -4.06
C PHE A 376 17.35 -23.49 -4.56
N THR A 377 17.27 -24.82 -4.79
CA THR A 377 16.03 -25.49 -5.15
C THR A 377 14.98 -25.35 -4.05
N LYS A 378 15.38 -25.56 -2.79
CA LYS A 378 14.49 -25.46 -1.63
C LYS A 378 13.90 -24.07 -1.47
N ALA A 379 14.69 -23.00 -1.71
CA ALA A 379 14.19 -21.62 -1.73
C ALA A 379 13.09 -21.44 -2.78
N CYS A 380 13.32 -21.91 -4.00
CA CYS A 380 12.32 -21.82 -5.08
C CYS A 380 11.06 -22.65 -4.80
N GLU A 381 11.20 -23.87 -4.25
CA GLU A 381 10.07 -24.72 -3.86
C GLU A 381 9.21 -24.07 -2.79
N GLN A 382 9.83 -23.43 -1.78
CA GLN A 382 9.10 -22.74 -0.72
C GLN A 382 8.34 -21.54 -1.26
N ILE A 383 8.95 -20.75 -2.14
CA ILE A 383 8.29 -19.64 -2.84
C ILE A 383 7.06 -20.13 -3.62
N LEU A 384 7.22 -21.21 -4.42
CA LEU A 384 6.13 -21.78 -5.21
C LEU A 384 4.99 -22.36 -4.33
N LEU A 385 5.35 -22.99 -3.21
CA LEU A 385 4.36 -23.52 -2.26
C LEU A 385 3.51 -22.38 -1.67
N ASP A 386 4.13 -21.29 -1.23
CA ASP A 386 3.42 -20.13 -0.69
C ASP A 386 2.60 -19.42 -1.76
N ALA A 387 3.07 -19.36 -2.99
CA ALA A 387 2.32 -18.83 -4.12
C ALA A 387 1.05 -19.65 -4.42
N ARG A 388 1.13 -20.97 -4.40
CA ARG A 388 -0.03 -21.86 -4.50
C ARG A 388 -1.02 -21.66 -3.35
N ASN A 389 -0.51 -21.51 -2.13
CA ASN A 389 -1.34 -21.22 -0.96
C ASN A 389 -2.05 -19.87 -1.09
N LEU A 390 -1.41 -18.87 -1.70
CA LEU A 390 -2.01 -17.57 -2.01
C LEU A 390 -3.20 -17.74 -2.98
N GLU A 391 -3.00 -18.46 -4.08
CA GLU A 391 -4.05 -18.73 -5.07
C GLU A 391 -5.23 -19.49 -4.46
N ILE A 392 -4.96 -20.54 -3.66
CA ILE A 392 -6.00 -21.30 -2.95
C ILE A 392 -6.81 -20.38 -2.01
N ARG A 393 -6.13 -19.54 -1.24
CA ARG A 393 -6.81 -18.60 -0.31
C ARG A 393 -7.69 -17.59 -1.03
N LEU A 394 -7.25 -17.08 -2.17
CA LEU A 394 -8.06 -16.15 -2.98
C LEU A 394 -9.31 -16.85 -3.52
N ASN A 395 -9.17 -18.08 -4.01
CA ASN A 395 -10.28 -18.88 -4.50
C ASN A 395 -11.25 -19.37 -3.40
N GLN A 396 -10.81 -19.41 -2.13
CA GLN A 396 -11.65 -19.81 -0.99
C GLN A 396 -12.36 -18.63 -0.32
N LYS A 397 -11.95 -17.38 -0.59
CA LYS A 397 -12.64 -16.22 -0.02
C LYS A 397 -14.03 -16.08 -0.62
N PRO A 398 -15.06 -15.83 0.22
CA PRO A 398 -16.35 -15.43 -0.31
C PRO A 398 -16.17 -14.17 -1.13
N VAL A 399 -16.74 -14.20 -2.32
CA VAL A 399 -16.71 -13.10 -3.28
C VAL A 399 -17.59 -11.98 -2.74
N TYR A 400 -17.05 -10.78 -2.55
CA TYR A 400 -17.75 -9.67 -1.93
C TYR A 400 -18.25 -8.60 -2.91
N THR A 401 -17.97 -8.76 -4.20
CA THR A 401 -18.48 -7.84 -5.22
C THR A 401 -19.49 -8.54 -6.13
N ILE A 402 -20.53 -7.79 -6.55
CA ILE A 402 -21.57 -8.31 -7.46
C ILE A 402 -20.96 -8.76 -8.79
N HIS A 403 -19.91 -8.11 -9.24
CA HIS A 403 -19.19 -8.45 -10.48
C HIS A 403 -18.52 -9.82 -10.40
N GLU A 404 -17.89 -10.12 -9.28
CA GLU A 404 -17.22 -11.41 -9.02
C GLU A 404 -18.24 -12.55 -8.83
N ILE A 405 -19.43 -12.27 -8.25
CA ILE A 405 -20.51 -13.26 -8.07
C ILE A 405 -21.13 -13.64 -9.42
N GLN A 406 -21.26 -12.69 -10.35
CA GLN A 406 -21.91 -12.93 -11.65
C GLN A 406 -21.04 -13.73 -12.62
N GLU A 407 -19.71 -13.68 -12.49
CA GLU A 407 -18.80 -14.34 -13.43
C GLU A 407 -18.29 -15.71 -12.95
N GLY A 408 -18.37 -16.04 -11.67
CA GLY A 408 -17.88 -17.31 -11.12
C GLY A 408 -16.38 -17.55 -11.41
N VAL A 409 -15.63 -16.47 -11.59
CA VAL A 409 -14.24 -16.51 -12.07
C VAL A 409 -13.36 -17.14 -11.01
N ARG A 410 -12.85 -18.32 -11.30
CA ARG A 410 -11.80 -18.95 -10.52
C ARG A 410 -10.46 -18.46 -11.03
N ILE A 411 -9.64 -17.91 -10.14
CA ILE A 411 -8.25 -17.53 -10.42
C ILE A 411 -7.46 -18.80 -10.75
N ASN A 412 -6.78 -18.77 -11.88
CA ASN A 412 -5.89 -19.85 -12.34
C ASN A 412 -4.69 -19.23 -13.04
N THR A 413 -3.60 -19.09 -12.31
CA THR A 413 -2.39 -18.44 -12.81
C THR A 413 -1.67 -19.32 -13.84
N SER A 414 -1.51 -18.82 -15.06
CA SER A 414 -0.81 -19.49 -16.16
C SER A 414 0.56 -18.88 -16.46
N ASP A 415 0.79 -17.63 -16.07
CA ASP A 415 2.04 -16.90 -16.21
C ASP A 415 2.62 -16.54 -14.83
N ILE A 416 3.95 -16.52 -14.72
CA ILE A 416 4.70 -16.01 -13.57
C ILE A 416 5.64 -14.91 -14.06
N LEU A 417 5.52 -13.71 -13.48
CA LEU A 417 6.43 -12.59 -13.67
C LEU A 417 7.36 -12.49 -12.46
N VAL A 418 8.66 -12.52 -12.69
CA VAL A 418 9.69 -12.44 -11.64
C VAL A 418 10.45 -11.14 -11.77
N LEU A 419 10.56 -10.39 -10.66
CA LEU A 419 11.35 -9.17 -10.53
C LEU A 419 12.13 -9.18 -9.21
N GLY A 420 12.93 -8.12 -8.96
CA GLY A 420 13.82 -8.03 -7.81
C GLY A 420 15.26 -8.45 -8.11
N GLY A 421 16.19 -8.22 -7.18
CA GLY A 421 17.62 -8.35 -7.43
C GLY A 421 18.08 -9.70 -8.05
N PRO A 422 17.74 -10.85 -7.48
CA PRO A 422 18.15 -12.16 -8.00
C PRO A 422 17.17 -12.76 -9.04
N ALA A 423 16.23 -11.99 -9.57
CA ALA A 423 15.15 -12.46 -10.45
C ALA A 423 15.58 -13.40 -11.59
N PRO A 424 16.62 -13.12 -12.39
CA PRO A 424 16.98 -14.01 -13.50
C PRO A 424 17.31 -15.43 -13.07
N PHE A 425 18.03 -15.59 -11.96
CA PHE A 425 18.45 -16.90 -11.45
C PHE A 425 17.27 -17.69 -10.86
N PHE A 426 16.41 -17.01 -10.11
CA PHE A 426 15.20 -17.61 -9.55
C PHE A 426 14.21 -18.01 -10.65
N ALA A 427 13.98 -17.14 -11.65
CA ALA A 427 13.08 -17.42 -12.76
C ALA A 427 13.49 -18.68 -13.53
N GLU A 428 14.80 -18.86 -13.83
CA GLU A 428 15.33 -20.06 -14.49
C GLU A 428 14.99 -21.33 -13.70
N ARG A 429 15.21 -21.31 -12.37
CA ARG A 429 14.93 -22.49 -11.53
C ARG A 429 13.44 -22.73 -11.34
N ILE A 430 12.66 -21.68 -11.14
CA ILE A 430 11.20 -21.74 -11.00
C ILE A 430 10.58 -22.31 -12.29
N GLN A 431 11.06 -21.94 -13.48
CA GLN A 431 10.61 -22.52 -14.74
C GLN A 431 10.81 -24.04 -14.78
N GLY A 432 11.91 -24.54 -14.24
CA GLY A 432 12.16 -26.00 -14.15
C GLY A 432 11.29 -26.74 -13.12
N LEU A 433 10.66 -26.02 -12.18
CA LEU A 433 9.83 -26.56 -11.11
C LEU A 433 8.32 -26.32 -11.32
N SER A 434 7.96 -25.50 -12.29
CA SER A 434 6.57 -25.11 -12.57
C SER A 434 6.16 -25.44 -14.00
N THR A 435 4.87 -25.71 -14.20
CA THR A 435 4.26 -25.84 -15.53
C THR A 435 3.80 -24.50 -16.11
N GLN A 436 3.83 -23.44 -15.31
CA GLN A 436 3.47 -22.08 -15.72
C GLN A 436 4.58 -21.47 -16.58
N ASN A 437 4.23 -20.49 -17.41
CA ASN A 437 5.20 -19.75 -18.22
C ASN A 437 5.89 -18.67 -17.35
N VAL A 438 7.19 -18.87 -17.06
CA VAL A 438 7.95 -17.98 -16.19
C VAL A 438 8.75 -16.97 -17.03
N ARG A 439 8.59 -15.70 -16.73
CA ARG A 439 9.32 -14.61 -17.41
C ARG A 439 9.92 -13.66 -16.38
N VAL A 440 11.13 -13.19 -16.65
CA VAL A 440 11.71 -12.07 -15.92
C VAL A 440 11.13 -10.77 -16.48
N VAL A 441 10.72 -9.87 -15.60
CA VAL A 441 10.26 -8.54 -16.00
C VAL A 441 11.42 -7.81 -16.67
N PRO A 442 11.28 -7.26 -17.89
CA PRO A 442 12.30 -6.41 -18.48
C PRO A 442 12.70 -5.26 -17.54
N LYS A 443 13.99 -4.94 -17.50
CA LYS A 443 14.50 -3.94 -16.52
C LYS A 443 14.14 -4.25 -15.06
N TRP A 444 14.10 -5.53 -14.73
CA TRP A 444 13.74 -6.08 -13.41
C TRP A 444 14.43 -5.39 -12.22
N SER A 445 15.62 -4.84 -12.43
CA SER A 445 16.43 -4.18 -11.40
C SER A 445 15.88 -2.80 -10.98
N VAL A 446 15.06 -2.16 -11.83
CA VAL A 446 14.44 -0.84 -11.61
C VAL A 446 12.93 -0.85 -11.90
N ALA A 447 12.34 -2.05 -11.99
CA ALA A 447 10.91 -2.22 -12.28
C ALA A 447 10.01 -1.50 -11.26
N ASN A 448 10.43 -1.42 -9.99
CA ASN A 448 9.71 -0.72 -8.93
C ASN A 448 9.61 0.78 -9.23
N ALA A 449 10.72 1.42 -9.59
CA ALA A 449 10.74 2.83 -9.96
C ALA A 449 9.92 3.10 -11.23
N MET A 450 9.94 2.17 -12.20
CA MET A 450 9.07 2.22 -13.39
C MET A 450 7.59 2.13 -12.99
N GLY A 451 7.24 1.18 -12.14
CA GLY A 451 5.89 1.00 -11.65
C GLY A 451 5.36 2.24 -10.94
N ALA A 452 6.19 2.86 -10.10
CA ALA A 452 5.88 4.13 -9.47
C ALA A 452 5.65 5.25 -10.51
N ALA A 453 6.57 5.40 -11.48
CA ALA A 453 6.51 6.44 -12.52
C ALA A 453 5.21 6.37 -13.35
N LEU A 454 4.82 5.16 -13.74
CA LEU A 454 3.72 4.90 -14.67
C LEU A 454 2.36 4.70 -13.97
N ALA A 455 2.32 4.53 -12.64
CA ALA A 455 1.06 4.38 -11.91
C ALA A 455 0.12 5.58 -12.13
N ARG A 456 -1.18 5.32 -12.34
CA ARG A 456 -2.19 6.38 -12.46
C ARG A 456 -2.65 6.90 -11.10
N THR A 457 -3.30 8.04 -11.07
CA THR A 457 -3.92 8.55 -9.85
C THR A 457 -5.16 7.73 -9.52
N THR A 458 -5.27 7.27 -8.26
CA THR A 458 -6.44 6.53 -7.78
C THR A 458 -7.10 7.25 -6.60
N CYS A 459 -8.40 7.10 -6.49
CA CYS A 459 -9.18 7.49 -5.33
C CYS A 459 -10.51 6.72 -5.29
N GLU A 460 -11.18 6.79 -4.16
CA GLU A 460 -12.47 6.16 -3.90
C GLU A 460 -13.40 7.17 -3.26
N VAL A 461 -14.70 7.05 -3.54
CA VAL A 461 -15.79 7.79 -2.89
C VAL A 461 -16.81 6.78 -2.35
N SER A 462 -17.25 7.01 -1.12
CA SER A 462 -18.33 6.26 -0.48
C SER A 462 -19.49 7.22 -0.19
N LEU A 463 -20.66 6.90 -0.72
CA LEU A 463 -21.86 7.71 -0.64
C LEU A 463 -22.98 6.92 0.02
N PHE A 464 -23.75 7.59 0.87
CA PHE A 464 -24.94 7.05 1.50
C PHE A 464 -26.13 8.00 1.27
N ALA A 465 -27.26 7.44 0.82
CA ALA A 465 -28.52 8.19 0.68
C ALA A 465 -29.62 7.51 1.51
N ASP A 466 -30.45 8.32 2.15
CA ASP A 466 -31.65 7.93 2.89
C ASP A 466 -32.83 8.77 2.40
N THR A 467 -33.70 8.18 1.57
CA THR A 467 -34.83 8.90 1.00
C THR A 467 -35.95 9.16 2.01
N ALA A 468 -36.05 8.36 3.09
CA ALA A 468 -37.00 8.62 4.17
C ALA A 468 -36.57 9.81 5.05
N ALA A 469 -35.28 10.01 5.21
CA ALA A 469 -34.70 11.16 5.90
C ALA A 469 -34.45 12.37 4.96
N GLY A 470 -34.57 12.18 3.64
CA GLY A 470 -34.42 13.23 2.64
C GLY A 470 -32.98 13.75 2.48
N HIS A 471 -31.97 12.94 2.71
CA HIS A 471 -30.58 13.39 2.61
C HIS A 471 -29.64 12.36 1.94
N ILE A 472 -28.58 12.89 1.34
CA ILE A 472 -27.44 12.16 0.79
C ILE A 472 -26.15 12.73 1.36
N ILE A 473 -25.22 11.86 1.74
CA ILE A 473 -23.96 12.23 2.37
C ILE A 473 -22.77 11.43 1.81
N SER A 474 -21.62 12.12 1.73
CA SER A 474 -20.30 11.52 1.55
C SER A 474 -19.33 12.19 2.52
N PRO A 475 -19.20 11.70 3.76
CA PRO A 475 -18.49 12.41 4.83
C PRO A 475 -17.00 12.61 4.56
N SER A 476 -16.35 11.66 3.85
CA SER A 476 -14.95 11.81 3.46
C SER A 476 -14.71 12.92 2.42
N GLU A 477 -15.78 13.43 1.80
CA GLU A 477 -15.75 14.52 0.82
C GLU A 477 -16.38 15.81 1.35
N ASP A 478 -16.72 15.85 2.65
CA ASP A 478 -17.50 16.95 3.28
C ASP A 478 -18.78 17.30 2.49
N PHE A 479 -19.38 16.27 1.86
CA PHE A 479 -20.55 16.44 1.02
C PHE A 479 -21.82 16.01 1.73
N GLN A 480 -22.81 16.92 1.74
CA GLN A 480 -24.17 16.65 2.20
C GLN A 480 -25.16 17.46 1.34
N ALA A 481 -26.26 16.82 0.94
CA ALA A 481 -27.34 17.49 0.21
C ALA A 481 -28.70 16.93 0.60
N CYS A 482 -29.76 17.72 0.39
CA CYS A 482 -31.13 17.24 0.47
C CYS A 482 -31.53 16.54 -0.83
N ILE A 483 -32.29 15.45 -0.71
CA ILE A 483 -32.82 14.71 -1.85
C ILE A 483 -34.35 14.59 -1.78
N GLN A 484 -34.98 14.45 -2.93
CA GLN A 484 -36.42 14.23 -3.06
C GLN A 484 -36.80 12.77 -2.82
N PRO A 485 -38.05 12.43 -2.51
CA PRO A 485 -38.49 11.05 -2.26
C PRO A 485 -38.34 10.11 -3.47
N ASP A 486 -38.34 10.65 -4.69
CA ASP A 486 -38.15 9.94 -5.95
C ASP A 486 -36.68 9.71 -6.33
N PHE A 487 -35.73 10.19 -5.51
CA PHE A 487 -34.29 9.97 -5.71
C PHE A 487 -33.97 8.47 -5.79
N ASP A 488 -33.36 8.06 -6.88
CA ASP A 488 -33.13 6.67 -7.19
C ASP A 488 -31.65 6.26 -7.17
N GLN A 489 -31.43 4.99 -7.41
CA GLN A 489 -30.07 4.41 -7.42
C GLN A 489 -29.21 5.00 -8.55
N ALA A 490 -29.80 5.29 -9.72
CA ALA A 490 -29.06 5.85 -10.84
C ALA A 490 -28.54 7.26 -10.51
N ALA A 491 -29.39 8.09 -9.89
CA ALA A 491 -29.00 9.42 -9.41
C ALA A 491 -27.93 9.35 -8.32
N ALA A 492 -28.00 8.38 -7.42
CA ALA A 492 -26.98 8.15 -6.39
C ALA A 492 -25.64 7.75 -7.00
N VAL A 493 -25.63 6.87 -7.99
CA VAL A 493 -24.43 6.45 -8.74
C VAL A 493 -23.82 7.64 -9.48
N GLN A 494 -24.64 8.46 -10.16
CA GLN A 494 -24.15 9.64 -10.86
C GLN A 494 -23.51 10.64 -9.89
N THR A 495 -24.15 10.90 -8.75
CA THR A 495 -23.58 11.77 -7.71
C THR A 495 -22.23 11.24 -7.19
N ALA A 496 -22.11 9.92 -6.99
CA ALA A 496 -20.87 9.32 -6.57
C ALA A 496 -19.76 9.48 -7.64
N PHE A 497 -20.08 9.33 -8.92
CA PHE A 497 -19.13 9.56 -10.00
C PHE A 497 -18.72 11.04 -10.14
N ASP A 498 -19.62 11.97 -9.93
CA ASP A 498 -19.31 13.42 -9.96
C ASP A 498 -18.35 13.80 -8.83
N LEU A 499 -18.59 13.30 -7.62
CA LEU A 499 -17.70 13.48 -6.48
C LEU A 499 -16.35 12.80 -6.72
N LEU A 500 -16.36 11.59 -7.28
CA LEU A 500 -15.13 10.85 -7.61
C LEU A 500 -14.29 11.60 -8.65
N ARG A 501 -14.91 12.11 -9.71
CA ARG A 501 -14.24 12.92 -10.73
C ARG A 501 -13.57 14.14 -10.12
N LYS A 502 -14.31 14.90 -9.30
CA LYS A 502 -13.78 16.07 -8.60
C LYS A 502 -12.56 15.70 -7.75
N LYS A 503 -12.70 14.68 -6.89
CA LYS A 503 -11.62 14.20 -6.03
C LYS A 503 -10.40 13.74 -6.81
N ALA A 504 -10.60 13.04 -7.93
CA ALA A 504 -9.52 12.56 -8.78
C ALA A 504 -8.72 13.73 -9.38
N LEU A 505 -9.40 14.76 -9.87
CA LEU A 505 -8.77 15.97 -10.42
C LEU A 505 -7.99 16.73 -9.34
N ASP A 506 -8.56 16.90 -8.15
CA ASP A 506 -7.90 17.54 -7.01
C ASP A 506 -6.63 16.79 -6.60
N ARG A 507 -6.64 15.45 -6.73
CA ARG A 507 -5.46 14.59 -6.51
C ARG A 507 -4.52 14.49 -7.70
N GLY A 508 -4.82 15.19 -8.79
CA GLY A 508 -3.96 15.34 -9.95
C GLY A 508 -4.18 14.30 -11.04
N ALA A 509 -5.33 13.65 -11.13
CA ALA A 509 -5.65 12.79 -12.27
C ALA A 509 -5.74 13.60 -13.56
N ASN A 510 -5.44 12.94 -14.69
CA ASN A 510 -5.71 13.52 -15.99
C ASN A 510 -7.21 13.35 -16.33
N PRO A 511 -7.93 14.44 -16.67
CA PRO A 511 -9.35 14.37 -16.98
C PRO A 511 -9.68 13.49 -18.21
N ASP A 512 -8.77 13.39 -19.16
CA ASP A 512 -8.96 12.65 -20.41
C ASP A 512 -8.82 11.13 -20.24
N HIS A 513 -8.26 10.68 -19.10
CA HIS A 513 -7.90 9.28 -18.85
C HIS A 513 -8.40 8.79 -17.50
N LEU A 514 -9.64 9.16 -17.12
CA LEU A 514 -10.29 8.70 -15.89
C LEU A 514 -11.09 7.42 -16.16
N GLU A 515 -10.53 6.28 -15.80
CA GLU A 515 -11.28 5.02 -15.76
C GLU A 515 -11.96 4.88 -14.40
N MET A 516 -13.22 5.26 -14.33
CA MET A 516 -14.05 5.15 -13.14
C MET A 516 -14.88 3.87 -13.18
N GLU A 517 -15.00 3.18 -12.05
CA GLU A 517 -15.81 1.97 -11.93
C GLU A 517 -16.60 1.96 -10.62
N LEU A 518 -17.71 1.24 -10.64
CA LEU A 518 -18.58 1.05 -9.51
C LEU A 518 -18.13 -0.20 -8.73
N LEU A 519 -17.76 -0.02 -7.46
CA LEU A 519 -17.38 -1.13 -6.57
C LEU A 519 -18.57 -1.75 -5.86
N GLU A 520 -19.52 -0.91 -5.43
CA GLU A 520 -20.67 -1.33 -4.64
C GLU A 520 -21.86 -0.45 -4.99
N SER A 521 -23.02 -1.09 -5.23
CA SER A 521 -24.29 -0.40 -5.42
C SER A 521 -25.39 -1.23 -4.77
N GLN A 522 -25.77 -0.86 -3.56
CA GLN A 522 -26.78 -1.55 -2.77
C GLN A 522 -27.94 -0.60 -2.47
N THR A 523 -29.16 -1.11 -2.67
CA THR A 523 -30.41 -0.40 -2.33
C THR A 523 -31.25 -1.30 -1.44
N PHE A 524 -31.65 -0.79 -0.28
CA PHE A 524 -32.50 -1.47 0.69
C PHE A 524 -33.79 -0.69 0.90
N ASN A 525 -34.94 -1.36 0.73
CA ASN A 525 -36.23 -0.78 1.05
C ASN A 525 -36.37 -0.65 2.58
N MET A 526 -36.78 0.53 3.03
CA MET A 526 -37.15 0.75 4.42
C MET A 526 -38.64 0.48 4.59
N VAL A 527 -38.98 -0.57 5.33
CA VAL A 527 -40.36 -0.98 5.56
C VAL A 527 -40.77 -0.63 6.99
N ARG A 528 -41.89 0.08 7.15
CA ARG A 528 -42.53 0.33 8.44
C ARG A 528 -43.99 -0.16 8.37
N GLY A 529 -44.33 -1.12 9.20
CA GLY A 529 -45.56 -1.88 9.03
C GLY A 529 -45.51 -2.67 7.72
N PHE A 530 -46.50 -2.49 6.86
CA PHE A 530 -46.59 -3.15 5.55
C PHE A 530 -46.28 -2.21 4.37
N GLN A 531 -45.75 -1.01 4.63
CA GLN A 531 -45.50 0.01 3.61
C GLN A 531 -44.02 0.35 3.51
N THR A 532 -43.53 0.52 2.29
CA THR A 532 -42.18 1.06 2.04
C THR A 532 -42.22 2.56 2.33
N THR A 533 -41.42 3.00 3.30
CA THR A 533 -41.34 4.41 3.74
C THR A 533 -40.17 5.16 3.11
N GLY A 534 -39.27 4.46 2.42
CA GLY A 534 -38.11 5.02 1.77
C GLY A 534 -37.10 3.95 1.37
N LYS A 535 -35.93 4.41 0.92
CA LYS A 535 -34.82 3.54 0.51
C LYS A 535 -33.54 4.04 1.15
N ASN A 536 -32.68 3.10 1.55
CA ASN A 536 -31.28 3.35 1.88
C ASN A 536 -30.41 2.86 0.74
N MET A 537 -29.53 3.72 0.24
CA MET A 537 -28.60 3.40 -0.85
C MET A 537 -27.17 3.55 -0.36
N ARG A 538 -26.32 2.59 -0.72
CA ARG A 538 -24.88 2.63 -0.50
C ARG A 538 -24.19 2.48 -1.83
N ILE A 539 -23.40 3.47 -2.19
CA ILE A 539 -22.65 3.50 -3.43
C ILE A 539 -21.18 3.67 -3.08
N ARG A 540 -20.34 2.84 -3.69
CA ARG A 540 -18.89 3.03 -3.68
C ARG A 540 -18.39 3.01 -5.11
N ALA A 541 -17.62 4.03 -5.46
CA ALA A 541 -17.02 4.18 -6.77
C ALA A 541 -15.53 4.50 -6.64
N GLN A 542 -14.73 4.06 -7.61
CA GLN A 542 -13.29 4.28 -7.62
C GLN A 542 -12.76 4.68 -8.99
N VAL A 543 -11.57 5.30 -8.98
CA VAL A 543 -10.69 5.27 -10.16
C VAL A 543 -9.93 3.96 -10.12
N LYS A 544 -10.03 3.17 -11.19
CA LYS A 544 -9.43 1.84 -11.32
C LYS A 544 -7.90 1.92 -11.26
N PRO A 545 -7.23 1.08 -10.45
CA PRO A 545 -5.78 0.96 -10.48
C PRO A 545 -5.27 0.56 -11.86
N GLY A 546 -4.12 1.07 -12.27
CA GLY A 546 -3.51 0.76 -13.56
C GLY A 546 -2.43 1.77 -13.92
N LEU A 547 -1.93 1.69 -15.15
CA LEU A 547 -0.91 2.57 -15.68
C LEU A 547 -1.51 3.75 -16.43
N ILE A 548 -0.75 4.84 -16.55
CA ILE A 548 -1.09 5.98 -17.41
C ILE A 548 -1.01 5.54 -18.87
N GLN A 549 -1.88 6.10 -19.72
CA GLN A 549 -1.88 5.82 -21.15
C GLN A 549 -0.76 6.56 -21.89
N GLY A 550 -0.40 6.09 -23.07
CA GLY A 550 0.61 6.69 -23.94
C GLY A 550 2.05 6.23 -23.64
N PHE A 551 2.19 5.16 -22.86
CA PHE A 551 3.48 4.54 -22.53
C PHE A 551 3.49 3.03 -22.81
N GLU A 552 2.52 2.54 -23.57
CA GLU A 552 2.36 1.13 -23.91
C GLU A 552 3.54 0.60 -24.75
N ASP A 553 4.11 1.46 -25.61
CA ASP A 553 5.24 1.10 -26.48
C ASP A 553 6.56 0.89 -25.72
N ILE A 554 6.70 1.51 -24.53
CA ILE A 554 7.85 1.31 -23.64
C ILE A 554 7.93 -0.15 -23.17
N LEU A 555 6.81 -0.85 -23.19
CA LEU A 555 6.61 -2.15 -22.60
C LEU A 555 6.86 -3.29 -23.59
N ASN A 556 7.05 -2.94 -24.86
CA ASN A 556 7.28 -3.90 -25.96
C ASN A 556 8.77 -4.06 -26.33
N VAL A 557 9.70 -3.48 -25.54
CA VAL A 557 11.15 -3.55 -25.80
C VAL A 557 11.83 -4.61 -24.95
#